data_2e20fc747da763c1fe6ee18ab0e41a97
#
_entry.id   2e20fc747da763c1fe6ee18ab0e41a97
#
_cell.length_a   1.000
_cell.length_b   1.000
_cell.length_c   1.000
_cell.angle_alpha   90.00
_cell.angle_beta   90.00
_cell.angle_gamma   90.00
#
_symmetry.space_group_name_H-M   'P 1'
#
loop_
_entity.id
_entity.type
_entity.pdbx_description
1 polymer ?
#
loop_
_entity_poly.entity_id
_entity_poly.type
_entity_poly.pdbx_seq_one_letter_code
_entity_poly.pdbx_strand_id
1 'polypeptide(L)'
;MIVVFNVDENSHMSFFHIVSTPKGSEEKSHSTLHPHLNYKHFQSNVDKIAQNIRDRAIHDADIYKVVNLYDKVRILRAEVKDINRMRNNVQKQAQMTKGEEHSALVEKGRDLKEQAQAKGMELDKLETELVLEGSKIPNDTHFDVPVGGESKAHIIKEHGVPIDRTTHSFEIKDHMSLSRSLDLIDLESAANVTGSSWYYLRNAGALLELALIQYTMLKVTSKGFTPIITPDVVRAEYSYACGFQPRSHEASQNYFVASECSSPSGQSPRLMLAATAEVPLAGIHSNKLLSQSQLPIKMVGFGRAFRAEAGARGADTKGLYRVHQFSKVELFALTTPHESEAIHEEIRLIQEEIFEELGLCYR
;
A
#
# COMPACT_ATOMS: atom_id res chain seq x y z
N MET A 1 -7.70 2.22 -11.06
CA MET A 1 -7.50 2.93 -9.77
C MET A 1 -6.47 4.02 -10.01
N ILE A 2 -6.76 5.22 -9.60
CA ILE A 2 -5.87 6.38 -9.77
C ILE A 2 -5.04 6.49 -8.50
N VAL A 3 -3.72 6.44 -8.63
CA VAL A 3 -2.80 6.64 -7.52
C VAL A 3 -1.86 7.77 -7.87
N VAL A 4 -1.96 8.87 -7.12
CA VAL A 4 -1.09 10.02 -7.23
C VAL A 4 -0.37 10.18 -5.89
N PHE A 5 0.95 10.06 -5.90
CA PHE A 5 1.78 10.31 -4.73
C PHE A 5 2.35 11.72 -4.77
N ASN A 6 2.15 12.46 -3.68
CA ASN A 6 2.71 13.80 -3.49
C ASN A 6 4.11 13.73 -2.91
N VAL A 7 5.00 14.53 -3.47
CA VAL A 7 6.39 14.69 -3.05
C VAL A 7 6.53 16.08 -2.39
N ASP A 8 6.69 16.13 -1.08
CA ASP A 8 6.80 17.39 -0.34
C ASP A 8 8.16 18.09 -0.57
N GLU A 9 8.16 19.41 -0.80
CA GLU A 9 9.33 20.20 -1.17
C GLU A 9 10.45 20.24 -0.11
N ASN A 10 10.14 19.93 1.16
CA ASN A 10 11.06 20.03 2.30
C ASN A 10 11.55 18.69 2.83
N SER A 11 11.14 17.58 2.28
CA SER A 11 11.59 16.26 2.69
C SER A 11 12.52 15.67 1.63
N HIS A 12 13.73 15.31 2.04
CA HIS A 12 14.50 14.31 1.29
C HIS A 12 13.68 13.05 1.25
N MET A 13 12.98 12.82 0.14
CA MET A 13 12.08 11.70 0.01
C MET A 13 12.82 10.39 -0.04
N SER A 14 12.68 9.63 1.01
CA SER A 14 12.66 8.19 0.86
C SER A 14 11.20 7.74 1.03
N PHE A 15 10.63 7.16 0.00
CA PHE A 15 9.29 6.54 0.06
C PHE A 15 9.19 5.53 1.21
N PHE A 16 10.32 4.98 1.62
CA PHE A 16 10.46 4.04 2.70
C PHE A 16 11.86 4.18 3.30
N HIS A 17 11.97 4.43 4.59
CA HIS A 17 13.25 4.41 5.29
C HIS A 17 13.59 2.97 5.70
N ILE A 18 14.78 2.52 5.31
CA ILE A 18 15.40 1.36 5.95
C ILE A 18 16.01 1.85 7.26
N VAL A 19 15.43 1.50 8.40
CA VAL A 19 16.08 1.69 9.68
C VAL A 19 17.19 0.64 9.78
N SER A 20 18.44 1.04 9.52
CA SER A 20 19.59 0.22 9.85
C SER A 20 19.78 0.24 11.37
N THR A 21 19.64 -0.91 12.01
CA THR A 21 20.11 -1.07 13.39
C THR A 21 21.62 -0.82 13.47
N PRO A 22 22.15 -0.25 14.58
CA PRO A 22 23.56 0.03 14.73
C PRO A 22 24.39 -1.25 14.56
N LYS A 23 25.46 -1.18 13.78
CA LYS A 23 26.44 -2.26 13.61
C LYS A 23 26.96 -2.71 14.97
N GLY A 24 26.63 -3.91 15.40
CA GLY A 24 27.07 -4.43 16.68
C GLY A 24 26.71 -5.89 17.02
N SER A 25 26.24 -6.66 16.07
CA SER A 25 26.17 -8.13 16.13
C SER A 25 26.01 -8.69 14.74
N GLU A 26 26.62 -9.84 14.46
CA GLU A 26 26.61 -10.52 13.16
C GLU A 26 25.24 -11.13 12.75
N GLU A 27 24.15 -10.58 13.25
CA GLU A 27 22.81 -10.81 12.72
C GLU A 27 22.55 -9.77 11.63
N LYS A 28 22.57 -10.19 10.37
CA LYS A 28 22.05 -9.40 9.26
C LYS A 28 20.59 -9.06 9.56
N SER A 29 20.37 -7.90 10.19
CA SER A 29 19.03 -7.38 10.43
C SER A 29 18.35 -7.21 9.07
N HIS A 30 17.27 -7.94 8.81
CA HIS A 30 16.38 -7.62 7.73
C HIS A 30 15.85 -6.21 7.98
N SER A 31 16.20 -5.29 7.07
CA SER A 31 15.66 -3.94 7.09
C SER A 31 14.15 -4.03 6.93
N THR A 32 13.41 -3.76 8.00
CA THR A 32 11.96 -3.63 7.95
C THR A 32 11.61 -2.32 7.24
N LEU A 33 10.84 -2.44 6.18
CA LEU A 33 10.32 -1.29 5.47
C LEU A 33 9.15 -0.71 6.28
N HIS A 34 9.29 0.52 6.77
CA HIS A 34 8.22 1.20 7.50
C HIS A 34 7.74 2.40 6.70
N PRO A 35 6.41 2.69 6.69
CA PRO A 35 5.90 3.92 6.11
C PRO A 35 6.46 5.13 6.86
N HIS A 36 6.86 6.15 6.12
CA HIS A 36 7.30 7.41 6.72
C HIS A 36 6.07 8.28 7.05
N LEU A 37 5.63 8.22 8.31
CA LEU A 37 4.50 9.02 8.79
C LEU A 37 4.97 10.33 9.39
N ASN A 38 4.31 11.44 9.05
CA ASN A 38 4.63 12.76 9.58
C ASN A 38 3.95 12.99 10.95
N TYR A 39 4.51 12.41 12.00
CA TYR A 39 3.98 12.54 13.36
C TYR A 39 3.97 13.97 13.90
N LYS A 40 4.86 14.86 13.42
CA LYS A 40 4.81 16.28 13.77
C LYS A 40 3.56 16.95 13.20
N HIS A 41 3.22 16.63 11.96
CA HIS A 41 1.97 17.08 11.34
C HIS A 41 0.76 16.56 12.12
N PHE A 42 0.78 15.29 12.52
CA PHE A 42 -0.27 14.71 13.35
C PHE A 42 -0.45 15.47 14.67
N GLN A 43 0.65 15.75 15.37
CA GLN A 43 0.63 16.48 16.64
C GLN A 43 0.11 17.92 16.47
N SER A 44 0.41 18.59 15.37
CA SER A 44 -0.01 19.97 15.10
C SER A 44 -1.46 20.10 14.61
N ASN A 45 -2.09 19.00 14.15
CA ASN A 45 -3.40 19.02 13.50
C ASN A 45 -4.40 18.01 14.10
N VAL A 46 -4.27 17.70 15.39
CA VAL A 46 -5.05 16.65 16.09
C VAL A 46 -6.56 16.78 15.84
N ASP A 47 -7.12 17.98 16.06
CA ASP A 47 -8.57 18.19 15.96
C ASP A 47 -9.07 18.05 14.51
N LYS A 48 -8.31 18.57 13.54
CA LYS A 48 -8.62 18.41 12.11
C LYS A 48 -8.61 16.95 11.69
N ILE A 49 -7.59 16.20 12.13
CA ILE A 49 -7.47 14.78 11.81
C ILE A 49 -8.56 13.97 12.51
N ALA A 50 -8.88 14.27 13.77
CA ALA A 50 -9.98 13.63 14.47
C ALA A 50 -11.33 13.87 13.78
N GLN A 51 -11.55 15.07 13.24
CA GLN A 51 -12.75 15.37 12.45
C GLN A 51 -12.74 14.55 11.15
N ASN A 52 -11.63 14.52 10.42
CA ASN A 52 -11.50 13.75 9.18
C ASN A 52 -11.74 12.23 9.39
N ILE A 53 -11.28 11.66 10.51
CA ILE A 53 -11.56 10.27 10.91
C ILE A 53 -13.07 10.04 11.05
N ARG A 54 -13.78 10.97 11.73
CA ARG A 54 -15.24 10.90 11.88
C ARG A 54 -15.97 11.02 10.54
N ASP A 55 -15.58 12.00 9.72
CA ASP A 55 -16.19 12.27 8.41
C ASP A 55 -16.06 11.10 7.45
N ARG A 56 -14.98 10.32 7.57
CA ARG A 56 -14.72 9.10 6.81
C ARG A 56 -15.29 7.83 7.44
N ALA A 57 -16.03 7.97 8.56
CA ALA A 57 -16.62 6.85 9.30
C ALA A 57 -15.61 5.73 9.66
N ILE A 58 -14.39 6.11 10.03
CA ILE A 58 -13.34 5.16 10.44
C ILE A 58 -13.41 4.98 11.96
N HIS A 59 -13.54 3.73 12.42
CA HIS A 59 -13.79 3.43 13.84
C HIS A 59 -12.56 2.89 14.57
N ASP A 60 -11.53 2.44 13.86
CA ASP A 60 -10.33 1.80 14.40
C ASP A 60 -9.09 2.71 14.41
N ALA A 61 -9.23 3.97 14.05
CA ALA A 61 -8.18 4.98 14.07
C ALA A 61 -8.38 5.97 15.23
N ASP A 62 -7.31 6.19 16.01
CA ASP A 62 -7.30 7.12 17.14
C ASP A 62 -6.07 8.02 17.10
N ILE A 63 -6.25 9.28 16.67
CA ILE A 63 -5.17 10.26 16.58
C ILE A 63 -4.62 10.64 17.96
N TYR A 64 -5.43 10.65 19.02
CA TYR A 64 -4.97 10.98 20.37
C TYR A 64 -4.03 9.90 20.90
N LYS A 65 -4.35 8.61 20.64
CA LYS A 65 -3.45 7.49 20.93
C LYS A 65 -2.12 7.63 20.21
N VAL A 66 -2.15 7.95 18.90
CA VAL A 66 -0.94 8.12 18.08
C VAL A 66 -0.05 9.23 18.60
N VAL A 67 -0.60 10.39 18.95
CA VAL A 67 0.16 11.53 19.49
C VAL A 67 0.77 11.18 20.85
N ASN A 68 0.02 10.50 21.73
CA ASN A 68 0.54 10.03 23.02
C ASN A 68 1.70 9.04 22.86
N LEU A 69 1.58 8.07 21.93
CA LEU A 69 2.65 7.13 21.60
C LEU A 69 3.88 7.86 21.05
N TYR A 70 3.68 8.82 20.17
CA TYR A 70 4.79 9.61 19.61
C TYR A 70 5.56 10.37 20.70
N ASP A 71 4.87 10.99 21.65
CA ASP A 71 5.53 11.67 22.78
C ASP A 71 6.30 10.69 23.66
N LYS A 72 5.73 9.51 23.96
CA LYS A 72 6.44 8.45 24.71
C LYS A 72 7.70 7.99 23.98
N VAL A 73 7.59 7.71 22.68
CA VAL A 73 8.74 7.31 21.85
C VAL A 73 9.82 8.39 21.85
N ARG A 74 9.44 9.67 21.72
CA ARG A 74 10.38 10.79 21.73
C ARG A 74 11.15 10.89 23.04
N ILE A 75 10.46 10.75 24.17
CA ILE A 75 11.06 10.79 25.52
C ILE A 75 12.01 9.59 25.69
N LEU A 76 11.53 8.38 25.44
CA LEU A 76 12.33 7.16 25.63
C LEU A 76 13.55 7.11 24.72
N ARG A 77 13.42 7.60 23.47
CA ARG A 77 14.54 7.74 22.54
C ARG A 77 15.61 8.70 23.04
N ALA A 78 15.21 9.79 23.67
CA ALA A 78 16.15 10.72 24.34
C ALA A 78 16.85 10.04 25.51
N GLU A 79 16.14 9.31 26.36
CA GLU A 79 16.73 8.57 27.51
C GLU A 79 17.74 7.51 27.03
N VAL A 80 17.39 6.70 26.01
CA VAL A 80 18.30 5.69 25.44
C VAL A 80 19.58 6.36 24.89
N LYS A 81 19.42 7.50 24.22
CA LYS A 81 20.54 8.29 23.71
C LYS A 81 21.45 8.78 24.84
N ASP A 82 20.88 9.28 25.91
CA ASP A 82 21.64 9.77 27.08
C ASP A 82 22.37 8.64 27.81
N ILE A 83 21.72 7.48 28.02
CA ILE A 83 22.37 6.29 28.60
C ILE A 83 23.55 5.85 27.73
N ASN A 84 23.39 5.80 26.42
CA ASN A 84 24.47 5.44 25.50
C ASN A 84 25.61 6.45 25.56
N ARG A 85 25.31 7.76 25.70
CA ARG A 85 26.33 8.81 25.88
C ARG A 85 27.10 8.60 27.20
N MET A 86 26.38 8.33 28.31
CA MET A 86 27.00 8.03 29.61
C MET A 86 27.90 6.79 29.53
N ARG A 87 27.42 5.71 28.90
CA ARG A 87 28.18 4.49 28.70
C ARG A 87 29.49 4.73 27.92
N ASN A 88 29.41 5.51 26.82
CA ASN A 88 30.59 5.85 26.04
C ASN A 88 31.60 6.69 26.83
N ASN A 89 31.12 7.60 27.69
CA ASN A 89 32.00 8.39 28.58
C ASN A 89 32.68 7.51 29.65
N VAL A 90 31.93 6.60 30.30
CA VAL A 90 32.46 5.64 31.28
C VAL A 90 33.50 4.73 30.59
N GLN A 91 33.25 4.26 29.38
CA GLN A 91 34.21 3.45 28.62
C GLN A 91 35.51 4.21 28.35
N LYS A 92 35.44 5.48 27.98
CA LYS A 92 36.65 6.32 27.78
C LYS A 92 37.43 6.51 29.08
N GLN A 93 36.73 6.76 30.24
CA GLN A 93 37.34 6.90 31.52
C GLN A 93 38.06 5.59 31.95
N ALA A 94 37.41 4.44 31.77
CA ALA A 94 37.96 3.15 32.11
C ALA A 94 39.26 2.87 31.32
N GLN A 95 39.41 3.31 30.07
CA GLN A 95 40.63 3.18 29.28
C GLN A 95 41.82 3.99 29.85
N MET A 96 41.56 5.04 30.62
CA MET A 96 42.58 5.92 31.18
C MET A 96 42.92 5.61 32.63
N THR A 97 42.18 4.70 33.30
CA THR A 97 42.25 4.41 34.70
C THR A 97 42.77 2.98 34.95
N LYS A 98 43.39 2.71 36.10
CA LYS A 98 43.94 1.39 36.51
C LYS A 98 43.53 1.06 37.93
N GLY A 99 43.59 -0.24 38.29
CA GLY A 99 43.32 -0.72 39.67
C GLY A 99 41.80 -0.77 39.99
N GLU A 100 41.44 -0.55 41.23
CA GLU A 100 40.06 -0.66 41.77
C GLU A 100 39.10 0.28 41.06
N GLU A 101 39.55 1.50 40.72
CA GLU A 101 38.76 2.48 40.03
C GLU A 101 38.40 2.02 38.60
N HIS A 102 39.31 1.33 37.91
CA HIS A 102 39.00 0.68 36.63
C HIS A 102 37.90 -0.35 36.77
N SER A 103 37.98 -1.21 37.82
CA SER A 103 36.99 -2.27 38.05
C SER A 103 35.59 -1.68 38.29
N ALA A 104 35.47 -0.58 39.10
CA ALA A 104 34.24 0.09 39.32
C ALA A 104 33.64 0.75 38.04
N LEU A 105 34.48 1.30 37.17
CA LEU A 105 34.05 1.86 35.86
C LEU A 105 33.59 0.78 34.94
N VAL A 106 34.21 -0.41 34.91
CA VAL A 106 33.79 -1.56 34.12
C VAL A 106 32.40 -2.04 34.57
N GLU A 107 32.17 -2.18 35.89
CA GLU A 107 30.87 -2.55 36.44
C GLU A 107 29.79 -1.53 36.06
N LYS A 108 30.03 -0.24 36.26
CA LYS A 108 29.13 0.84 35.84
C LYS A 108 28.84 0.80 34.34
N GLY A 109 29.84 0.48 33.50
CA GLY A 109 29.67 0.34 32.08
C GLY A 109 28.77 -0.83 31.72
N ARG A 110 28.82 -1.93 32.49
CA ARG A 110 27.95 -3.10 32.35
C ARG A 110 26.50 -2.75 32.69
N ASP A 111 26.28 -2.10 33.84
CA ASP A 111 24.95 -1.66 34.26
C ASP A 111 24.29 -0.74 33.22
N LEU A 112 25.06 0.25 32.73
CA LEU A 112 24.56 1.13 31.66
C LEU A 112 24.24 0.40 30.35
N LYS A 113 24.97 -0.66 30.04
CA LYS A 113 24.67 -1.52 28.86
C LYS A 113 23.37 -2.27 29.06
N GLU A 114 23.13 -2.84 30.24
CA GLU A 114 21.90 -3.56 30.57
C GLU A 114 20.68 -2.60 30.55
N GLN A 115 20.82 -1.41 31.14
CA GLN A 115 19.80 -0.37 31.07
C GLN A 115 19.49 0.08 29.64
N ALA A 116 20.53 0.31 28.83
CA ALA A 116 20.36 0.67 27.41
C ALA A 116 19.65 -0.42 26.61
N GLN A 117 19.96 -1.68 26.89
CA GLN A 117 19.33 -2.82 26.23
C GLN A 117 17.84 -2.95 26.62
N ALA A 118 17.54 -2.87 27.91
CA ALA A 118 16.16 -2.96 28.41
C ALA A 118 15.27 -1.83 27.83
N LYS A 119 15.75 -0.57 27.90
CA LYS A 119 15.05 0.58 27.34
C LYS A 119 15.01 0.56 25.80
N GLY A 120 16.03 -0.01 25.13
CA GLY A 120 16.03 -0.23 23.70
C GLY A 120 14.91 -1.19 23.29
N MET A 121 14.73 -2.30 23.97
CA MET A 121 13.65 -3.26 23.71
C MET A 121 12.25 -2.64 23.95
N GLU A 122 12.12 -1.77 24.97
CA GLU A 122 10.88 -1.02 25.21
C GLU A 122 10.61 -0.02 24.10
N LEU A 123 11.65 0.70 23.65
CA LEU A 123 11.57 1.66 22.53
C LEU A 123 11.12 0.96 21.24
N ASP A 124 11.73 -0.18 20.89
CA ASP A 124 11.37 -0.94 19.69
C ASP A 124 9.89 -1.37 19.70
N LYS A 125 9.37 -1.77 20.85
CA LYS A 125 7.94 -2.11 21.01
C LYS A 125 7.05 -0.88 20.79
N LEU A 126 7.38 0.24 21.42
CA LEU A 126 6.60 1.48 21.26
C LEU A 126 6.67 2.04 19.85
N GLU A 127 7.82 1.95 19.18
CA GLU A 127 7.99 2.36 17.79
C GLU A 127 7.14 1.48 16.85
N THR A 128 7.11 0.18 17.10
CA THR A 128 6.25 -0.75 16.36
C THR A 128 4.76 -0.42 16.55
N GLU A 129 4.33 -0.19 17.79
CA GLU A 129 2.95 0.19 18.08
C GLU A 129 2.60 1.55 17.45
N LEU A 130 3.51 2.52 17.52
CA LEU A 130 3.34 3.85 16.93
C LEU A 130 3.13 3.76 15.40
N VAL A 131 3.91 2.93 14.71
CA VAL A 131 3.75 2.72 13.26
C VAL A 131 2.41 2.06 12.96
N LEU A 132 2.03 1.03 13.71
CA LEU A 132 0.76 0.32 13.51
C LEU A 132 -0.45 1.24 13.71
N GLU A 133 -0.48 2.01 14.80
CA GLU A 133 -1.59 2.93 15.06
C GLU A 133 -1.57 4.13 14.11
N GLY A 134 -0.38 4.65 13.80
CA GLY A 134 -0.24 5.76 12.84
C GLY A 134 -0.68 5.39 11.42
N SER A 135 -0.47 4.15 11.00
CA SER A 135 -0.90 3.64 9.69
C SER A 135 -2.42 3.51 9.54
N LYS A 136 -3.17 3.55 10.64
CA LYS A 136 -4.65 3.58 10.62
C LYS A 136 -5.22 4.96 10.31
N ILE A 137 -4.42 6.02 10.53
CA ILE A 137 -4.86 7.41 10.29
C ILE A 137 -5.08 7.59 8.79
N PRO A 138 -6.28 7.99 8.36
CA PRO A 138 -6.59 8.17 6.95
C PRO A 138 -5.89 9.40 6.37
N ASN A 139 -5.72 9.42 5.05
CA ASN A 139 -5.33 10.62 4.33
C ASN A 139 -6.36 11.72 4.50
N ASP A 140 -5.92 12.98 4.38
CA ASP A 140 -6.81 14.13 4.37
C ASP A 140 -7.84 14.00 3.23
N THR A 141 -9.08 14.31 3.54
CA THR A 141 -10.16 14.37 2.55
C THR A 141 -10.13 15.73 1.86
N HIS A 142 -10.20 15.72 0.52
CA HIS A 142 -10.30 16.97 -0.25
C HIS A 142 -11.59 17.71 0.13
N PHE A 143 -11.55 19.03 0.15
CA PHE A 143 -12.67 19.88 0.63
C PHE A 143 -13.94 19.75 -0.22
N ASP A 144 -13.82 19.39 -1.50
CA ASP A 144 -14.97 19.17 -2.40
C ASP A 144 -15.65 17.81 -2.20
N VAL A 145 -15.05 16.90 -1.41
CA VAL A 145 -15.64 15.58 -1.17
C VAL A 145 -16.79 15.71 -0.15
N PRO A 146 -18.04 15.36 -0.53
CA PRO A 146 -19.16 15.44 0.39
C PRO A 146 -19.03 14.43 1.53
N VAL A 147 -19.38 14.89 2.74
CA VAL A 147 -19.40 14.04 3.92
C VAL A 147 -20.72 13.29 3.99
N GLY A 148 -20.66 11.97 4.17
CA GLY A 148 -21.83 11.11 4.33
C GLY A 148 -21.74 9.79 3.57
N GLY A 149 -22.88 9.11 3.45
CA GLY A 149 -22.97 7.85 2.70
C GLY A 149 -23.04 8.08 1.19
N GLU A 150 -23.09 6.99 0.43
CA GLU A 150 -23.09 6.97 -1.05
C GLU A 150 -24.13 7.89 -1.69
N SER A 151 -25.30 8.07 -1.05
CA SER A 151 -26.34 8.97 -1.52
C SER A 151 -25.95 10.45 -1.57
N LYS A 152 -24.83 10.82 -0.95
CA LYS A 152 -24.26 12.18 -0.97
C LYS A 152 -23.20 12.36 -2.04
N ALA A 153 -22.81 11.29 -2.75
CA ALA A 153 -21.80 11.36 -3.79
C ALA A 153 -22.23 12.32 -4.92
N HIS A 154 -21.30 13.18 -5.34
CA HIS A 154 -21.49 14.01 -6.52
C HIS A 154 -21.18 13.23 -7.79
N ILE A 155 -22.12 13.25 -8.73
CA ILE A 155 -21.89 12.73 -10.07
C ILE A 155 -21.14 13.81 -10.84
N ILE A 156 -19.88 13.53 -11.21
CA ILE A 156 -19.05 14.47 -11.97
C ILE A 156 -19.44 14.44 -13.44
N LYS A 157 -19.71 13.24 -13.97
CA LYS A 157 -20.08 13.06 -15.37
C LYS A 157 -20.93 11.81 -15.55
N GLU A 158 -21.86 11.90 -16.50
CA GLU A 158 -22.56 10.75 -17.06
C GLU A 158 -22.32 10.72 -18.57
N HIS A 159 -22.07 9.55 -19.12
CA HIS A 159 -21.84 9.35 -20.56
C HIS A 159 -22.64 8.17 -21.07
N GLY A 160 -23.21 8.38 -22.28
CA GLY A 160 -24.01 7.38 -22.97
C GLY A 160 -25.44 7.25 -22.43
N VAL A 161 -26.22 6.46 -23.11
CA VAL A 161 -27.60 6.11 -22.70
C VAL A 161 -27.58 4.65 -22.27
N PRO A 162 -27.99 4.33 -21.03
CA PRO A 162 -28.11 2.93 -20.61
C PRO A 162 -28.98 2.14 -21.58
N ILE A 163 -28.60 0.91 -21.84
CA ILE A 163 -29.34 0.01 -22.74
C ILE A 163 -30.73 -0.21 -22.15
N ASP A 164 -31.75 0.28 -22.84
CA ASP A 164 -33.14 -0.04 -22.52
C ASP A 164 -33.48 -1.45 -23.03
N ARG A 165 -33.67 -2.38 -22.10
CA ARG A 165 -33.97 -3.79 -22.41
C ARG A 165 -35.32 -3.96 -23.10
N THR A 166 -36.20 -2.96 -23.05
CA THR A 166 -37.55 -3.03 -23.64
C THR A 166 -37.57 -2.63 -25.11
N THR A 167 -36.56 -1.93 -25.60
CA THR A 167 -36.52 -1.39 -26.97
C THR A 167 -35.86 -2.30 -27.99
N HIS A 168 -35.22 -3.38 -27.55
CA HIS A 168 -34.55 -4.33 -28.44
C HIS A 168 -35.50 -5.39 -28.98
N SER A 169 -35.36 -5.76 -30.26
CA SER A 169 -36.12 -6.83 -30.90
C SER A 169 -35.64 -8.23 -30.51
N PHE A 170 -34.65 -8.33 -29.64
CA PHE A 170 -34.08 -9.59 -29.15
C PHE A 170 -33.89 -9.53 -27.63
N GLU A 171 -33.86 -10.69 -27.00
CA GLU A 171 -33.58 -10.82 -25.58
C GLU A 171 -32.12 -10.47 -25.26
N ILE A 172 -31.88 -9.46 -24.41
CA ILE A 172 -30.56 -9.10 -23.91
C ILE A 172 -30.13 -10.14 -22.88
N LYS A 173 -29.10 -10.91 -23.21
CA LYS A 173 -28.52 -11.95 -22.35
C LYS A 173 -27.52 -11.37 -21.37
N ASP A 174 -27.44 -11.95 -20.17
CA ASP A 174 -26.37 -11.67 -19.23
C ASP A 174 -25.04 -12.24 -19.69
N HIS A 175 -23.94 -11.82 -19.07
CA HIS A 175 -22.59 -12.24 -19.42
C HIS A 175 -22.39 -13.76 -19.33
N MET A 176 -23.06 -14.44 -18.39
CA MET A 176 -22.95 -15.90 -18.27
C MET A 176 -23.71 -16.64 -19.37
N SER A 177 -24.86 -16.13 -19.80
CA SER A 177 -25.63 -16.70 -20.92
C SER A 177 -24.89 -16.51 -22.23
N LEU A 178 -24.29 -15.33 -22.43
CA LEU A 178 -23.41 -15.06 -23.59
C LEU A 178 -22.17 -15.96 -23.57
N SER A 179 -21.54 -16.07 -22.41
CA SER A 179 -20.36 -16.93 -22.23
C SER A 179 -20.63 -18.39 -22.63
N ARG A 180 -21.74 -18.95 -22.18
CA ARG A 180 -22.12 -20.32 -22.53
C ARG A 180 -22.39 -20.50 -24.02
N SER A 181 -23.10 -19.54 -24.64
CA SER A 181 -23.47 -19.63 -26.06
C SER A 181 -22.27 -19.46 -27.00
N LEU A 182 -21.23 -18.74 -26.57
CA LEU A 182 -20.04 -18.41 -27.36
C LEU A 182 -18.76 -19.11 -26.86
N ASP A 183 -18.87 -19.96 -25.85
CA ASP A 183 -17.75 -20.68 -25.20
C ASP A 183 -16.58 -19.74 -24.81
N LEU A 184 -16.90 -18.69 -24.01
CA LEU A 184 -15.94 -17.65 -23.65
C LEU A 184 -15.30 -17.86 -22.28
N ILE A 185 -16.01 -18.49 -21.33
CA ILE A 185 -15.61 -18.63 -19.93
C ILE A 185 -15.88 -20.05 -19.46
N ASP A 186 -14.90 -20.66 -18.79
CA ASP A 186 -15.02 -21.98 -18.17
C ASP A 186 -14.75 -21.86 -16.68
N LEU A 187 -15.83 -21.88 -15.90
CA LEU A 187 -15.78 -21.83 -14.43
C LEU A 187 -15.68 -23.24 -13.84
N GLU A 188 -16.19 -24.26 -14.52
CA GLU A 188 -16.23 -25.63 -14.02
C GLU A 188 -14.83 -26.22 -13.96
N SER A 189 -14.08 -26.16 -15.05
CA SER A 189 -12.69 -26.60 -15.08
C SER A 189 -11.82 -25.80 -14.12
N ALA A 190 -12.05 -24.50 -14.00
CA ALA A 190 -11.32 -23.67 -13.03
C ALA A 190 -11.61 -24.06 -11.58
N ALA A 191 -12.87 -24.36 -11.24
CA ALA A 191 -13.25 -24.83 -9.92
C ALA A 191 -12.56 -26.16 -9.56
N ASN A 192 -12.41 -27.07 -10.53
CA ASN A 192 -11.72 -28.34 -10.33
C ASN A 192 -10.21 -28.19 -10.13
N VAL A 193 -9.58 -27.22 -10.81
CA VAL A 193 -8.12 -27.05 -10.78
C VAL A 193 -7.68 -26.15 -9.62
N THR A 194 -8.42 -25.07 -9.37
CA THR A 194 -7.95 -24.01 -8.44
C THR A 194 -8.95 -23.74 -7.32
N GLY A 195 -10.25 -23.93 -7.56
CA GLY A 195 -11.32 -23.65 -6.61
C GLY A 195 -12.39 -22.73 -7.19
N SER A 196 -13.41 -22.41 -6.38
CA SER A 196 -14.49 -21.51 -6.78
C SER A 196 -13.98 -20.09 -7.02
N SER A 197 -14.70 -19.32 -7.86
CA SER A 197 -14.38 -17.92 -8.21
C SER A 197 -13.03 -17.73 -8.95
N TRP A 198 -12.50 -18.81 -9.52
CA TRP A 198 -11.48 -18.79 -10.56
C TRP A 198 -12.11 -19.07 -11.91
N TYR A 199 -11.46 -18.71 -13.00
CA TYR A 199 -11.99 -18.86 -14.34
C TYR A 199 -10.89 -19.10 -15.39
N TYR A 200 -11.24 -19.78 -16.46
CA TYR A 200 -10.50 -19.71 -17.72
C TYR A 200 -11.28 -18.84 -18.70
N LEU A 201 -10.57 -17.94 -19.38
CA LEU A 201 -11.09 -17.33 -20.60
C LEU A 201 -10.73 -18.20 -21.78
N ARG A 202 -11.69 -18.36 -22.69
CA ARG A 202 -11.55 -19.22 -23.87
C ARG A 202 -11.87 -18.46 -25.15
N ASN A 203 -11.34 -18.92 -26.25
CA ASN A 203 -11.66 -18.43 -27.61
C ASN A 203 -11.61 -16.87 -27.66
N ALA A 204 -12.68 -16.25 -28.17
CA ALA A 204 -12.79 -14.80 -28.27
C ALA A 204 -12.71 -14.09 -26.90
N GLY A 205 -13.11 -14.73 -25.80
CA GLY A 205 -12.98 -14.16 -24.46
C GLY A 205 -11.52 -13.93 -24.05
N ALA A 206 -10.65 -14.89 -24.31
CA ALA A 206 -9.22 -14.74 -24.06
C ALA A 206 -8.57 -13.66 -24.97
N LEU A 207 -8.95 -13.64 -26.24
CA LEU A 207 -8.45 -12.63 -27.17
C LEU A 207 -8.95 -11.22 -26.82
N LEU A 208 -10.17 -11.08 -26.33
CA LEU A 208 -10.73 -9.80 -25.89
C LEU A 208 -9.98 -9.23 -24.68
N GLU A 209 -9.63 -10.06 -23.69
CA GLU A 209 -8.81 -9.61 -22.55
C GLU A 209 -7.47 -9.06 -23.03
N LEU A 210 -6.77 -9.81 -23.89
CA LEU A 210 -5.48 -9.39 -24.44
C LEU A 210 -5.61 -8.10 -25.27
N ALA A 211 -6.65 -7.97 -26.07
CA ALA A 211 -6.91 -6.79 -26.88
C ALA A 211 -7.18 -5.54 -26.02
N LEU A 212 -7.98 -5.67 -24.96
CA LEU A 212 -8.25 -4.56 -24.01
C LEU A 212 -7.00 -4.11 -23.27
N ILE A 213 -6.16 -5.05 -22.84
CA ILE A 213 -4.88 -4.74 -22.21
C ILE A 213 -3.98 -3.99 -23.18
N GLN A 214 -3.79 -4.52 -24.39
CA GLN A 214 -2.93 -3.91 -25.39
C GLN A 214 -3.44 -2.51 -25.80
N TYR A 215 -4.73 -2.38 -26.07
CA TYR A 215 -5.35 -1.10 -26.41
C TYR A 215 -5.10 -0.05 -25.33
N THR A 216 -5.40 -0.39 -24.07
CA THR A 216 -5.23 0.53 -22.93
C THR A 216 -3.76 0.91 -22.73
N MET A 217 -2.84 -0.07 -22.77
CA MET A 217 -1.40 0.18 -22.62
C MET A 217 -0.87 1.10 -23.71
N LEU A 218 -1.22 0.87 -24.98
CA LEU A 218 -0.79 1.71 -26.10
C LEU A 218 -1.36 3.13 -26.00
N LYS A 219 -2.66 3.24 -25.71
CA LYS A 219 -3.32 4.53 -25.55
C LYS A 219 -2.70 5.37 -24.44
N VAL A 220 -2.51 4.80 -23.26
CA VAL A 220 -1.92 5.51 -22.11
C VAL A 220 -0.44 5.84 -22.35
N THR A 221 0.30 4.95 -23.04
CA THR A 221 1.68 5.24 -23.45
C THR A 221 1.75 6.44 -24.40
N SER A 222 0.81 6.57 -25.34
CA SER A 222 0.75 7.73 -26.23
C SER A 222 0.48 9.06 -25.53
N LYS A 223 -0.03 9.02 -24.29
CA LYS A 223 -0.22 10.18 -23.39
C LYS A 223 1.02 10.47 -22.51
N GLY A 224 2.15 9.81 -22.76
CA GLY A 224 3.41 10.05 -22.07
C GLY A 224 3.63 9.22 -20.81
N PHE A 225 2.85 8.18 -20.57
CA PHE A 225 3.09 7.23 -19.48
C PHE A 225 4.09 6.15 -19.90
N THR A 226 5.02 5.80 -19.03
CA THR A 226 5.97 4.71 -19.26
C THR A 226 5.30 3.37 -19.01
N PRO A 227 5.25 2.45 -20.00
CA PRO A 227 4.64 1.15 -19.83
C PRO A 227 5.53 0.21 -19.01
N ILE A 228 4.91 -0.51 -18.06
CA ILE A 228 5.59 -1.43 -17.13
C ILE A 228 4.77 -2.71 -17.01
N ILE A 229 5.44 -3.87 -17.07
CA ILE A 229 4.87 -5.15 -16.63
C ILE A 229 5.39 -5.41 -15.22
N THR A 230 4.48 -5.55 -14.27
CA THR A 230 4.84 -5.68 -12.86
C THR A 230 4.99 -7.15 -12.45
N PRO A 231 5.84 -7.47 -11.45
CA PRO A 231 5.83 -8.79 -10.84
C PRO A 231 4.51 -9.04 -10.09
N ASP A 232 4.01 -10.29 -10.17
CA ASP A 232 2.80 -10.73 -9.48
C ASP A 232 3.04 -11.05 -8.00
N VAL A 233 4.30 -11.12 -7.56
CA VAL A 233 4.70 -11.41 -6.19
C VAL A 233 5.48 -10.25 -5.61
N VAL A 234 5.10 -9.82 -4.41
CA VAL A 234 5.74 -8.74 -3.67
C VAL A 234 6.08 -9.17 -2.25
N ARG A 235 7.02 -8.47 -1.61
CA ARG A 235 7.22 -8.62 -0.17
C ARG A 235 6.04 -7.99 0.56
N ALA A 236 5.52 -8.66 1.59
CA ALA A 236 4.35 -8.18 2.34
C ALA A 236 4.56 -6.78 2.94
N GLU A 237 5.78 -6.46 3.32
CA GLU A 237 6.15 -5.14 3.86
C GLU A 237 5.86 -3.99 2.88
N TYR A 238 6.05 -4.19 1.55
CA TYR A 238 5.71 -3.17 0.55
C TYR A 238 4.21 -2.96 0.45
N SER A 239 3.44 -4.03 0.50
CA SER A 239 1.98 -3.94 0.47
C SER A 239 1.44 -3.17 1.68
N TYR A 240 1.95 -3.48 2.87
CA TYR A 240 1.58 -2.77 4.10
C TYR A 240 2.02 -1.30 4.08
N ALA A 241 3.21 -1.02 3.57
CA ALA A 241 3.71 0.35 3.45
C ALA A 241 2.89 1.20 2.45
N CYS A 242 2.31 0.58 1.42
CA CYS A 242 1.34 1.22 0.53
C CYS A 242 -0.07 1.36 1.15
N GLY A 243 -0.25 1.00 2.43
CA GLY A 243 -1.53 1.07 3.11
C GLY A 243 -2.53 -0.03 2.73
N PHE A 244 -2.08 -1.05 1.99
CA PHE A 244 -2.92 -2.19 1.65
C PHE A 244 -3.01 -3.15 2.83
N GLN A 245 -3.79 -2.74 3.84
CA GLN A 245 -4.07 -3.51 5.03
C GLN A 245 -5.56 -3.84 5.10
N PRO A 246 -5.94 -5.10 5.35
CA PRO A 246 -7.34 -5.42 5.56
C PRO A 246 -7.83 -4.69 6.82
N ARG A 247 -8.88 -3.89 6.67
CA ARG A 247 -9.49 -3.13 7.78
C ARG A 247 -10.38 -3.99 8.66
N SER A 248 -10.81 -5.18 8.21
CA SER A 248 -11.54 -6.12 9.02
C SER A 248 -10.60 -7.25 9.48
N HIS A 249 -10.53 -7.48 10.77
CA HIS A 249 -9.74 -8.56 11.37
C HIS A 249 -10.29 -9.96 11.03
N GLU A 250 -11.51 -10.06 10.51
CA GLU A 250 -12.22 -11.32 10.27
C GLU A 250 -11.95 -11.96 8.91
N ALA A 251 -11.39 -11.20 7.95
CA ALA A 251 -11.21 -11.71 6.59
C ALA A 251 -9.88 -11.28 5.97
N SER A 252 -8.98 -12.21 5.76
CA SER A 252 -7.76 -11.95 4.99
C SER A 252 -8.12 -11.64 3.54
N GLN A 253 -7.73 -10.47 3.04
CA GLN A 253 -7.88 -10.08 1.64
C GLN A 253 -6.67 -10.48 0.79
N ASN A 254 -5.63 -11.01 1.42
CA ASN A 254 -4.33 -11.24 0.81
C ASN A 254 -4.01 -12.73 0.68
N TYR A 255 -3.44 -13.13 -0.44
CA TYR A 255 -2.82 -14.43 -0.63
C TYR A 255 -1.35 -14.38 -0.24
N PHE A 256 -0.94 -15.22 0.68
CA PHE A 256 0.47 -15.36 1.07
C PHE A 256 1.11 -16.57 0.37
N VAL A 257 2.34 -16.37 -0.08
CA VAL A 257 3.12 -17.45 -0.67
C VAL A 257 3.76 -18.25 0.46
N ALA A 258 3.41 -19.53 0.56
CA ALA A 258 4.07 -20.47 1.45
C ALA A 258 5.45 -20.80 0.85
N SER A 259 6.54 -20.44 1.52
CA SER A 259 7.88 -20.78 1.12
C SER A 259 8.37 -21.96 1.96
N GLU A 260 8.56 -23.11 1.34
CA GLU A 260 9.26 -24.24 1.97
C GLU A 260 10.79 -24.05 1.97
N CYS A 261 11.30 -23.12 1.16
CA CYS A 261 12.70 -22.70 1.17
C CYS A 261 12.95 -21.81 2.38
N SER A 262 13.09 -22.40 3.56
CA SER A 262 13.73 -21.71 4.68
C SER A 262 15.18 -21.41 4.29
N SER A 263 15.56 -20.15 4.25
CA SER A 263 16.98 -19.79 4.24
C SER A 263 17.64 -20.42 5.47
N PRO A 264 18.90 -20.83 5.40
CA PRO A 264 19.63 -21.37 6.55
C PRO A 264 19.60 -20.47 7.80
N SER A 265 19.26 -19.20 7.63
CA SER A 265 19.09 -18.19 8.70
C SER A 265 17.66 -18.14 9.27
N GLY A 266 16.71 -18.95 8.81
CA GLY A 266 15.35 -19.00 9.34
C GLY A 266 14.48 -17.78 9.07
N GLN A 267 14.93 -16.77 8.32
CA GLN A 267 14.28 -15.49 8.12
C GLN A 267 14.11 -15.16 6.63
N SER A 268 13.27 -15.91 5.93
CA SER A 268 12.87 -15.53 4.58
C SER A 268 11.82 -14.40 4.65
N PRO A 269 11.90 -13.38 3.77
CA PRO A 269 10.88 -12.33 3.73
C PRO A 269 9.51 -12.96 3.41
N ARG A 270 8.47 -12.51 4.12
CA ARG A 270 7.11 -12.96 3.85
C ARG A 270 6.66 -12.41 2.49
N LEU A 271 6.37 -13.31 1.56
CA LEU A 271 5.91 -12.96 0.22
C LEU A 271 4.38 -13.07 0.12
N MET A 272 3.79 -12.28 -0.75
CA MET A 272 2.37 -12.33 -1.06
C MET A 272 2.10 -12.05 -2.54
N LEU A 273 0.97 -12.51 -3.03
CA LEU A 273 0.50 -12.15 -4.37
C LEU A 273 0.03 -10.69 -4.37
N ALA A 274 0.39 -9.96 -5.41
CA ALA A 274 0.04 -8.55 -5.55
C ALA A 274 -1.48 -8.40 -5.74
N ALA A 275 -2.13 -7.64 -4.87
CA ALA A 275 -3.55 -7.34 -5.01
C ALA A 275 -3.82 -6.19 -6.00
N THR A 276 -2.78 -5.49 -6.44
CA THR A 276 -2.79 -4.36 -7.36
C THR A 276 -1.38 -4.08 -7.86
N ALA A 277 -1.24 -3.58 -9.08
CA ALA A 277 0.04 -3.14 -9.63
C ALA A 277 0.61 -1.89 -8.92
N GLU A 278 -0.19 -1.17 -8.15
CA GLU A 278 0.25 -0.04 -7.33
C GLU A 278 1.46 -0.36 -6.45
N VAL A 279 1.41 -1.50 -5.75
CA VAL A 279 2.47 -1.90 -4.82
C VAL A 279 3.82 -2.08 -5.51
N PRO A 280 3.96 -2.89 -6.57
CA PRO A 280 5.23 -2.99 -7.28
C PRO A 280 5.64 -1.70 -8.00
N LEU A 281 4.70 -0.87 -8.49
CA LEU A 281 5.01 0.43 -9.10
C LEU A 281 5.60 1.41 -8.07
N ALA A 282 4.99 1.54 -6.89
CA ALA A 282 5.54 2.31 -5.78
C ALA A 282 6.93 1.78 -5.35
N GLY A 283 7.07 0.46 -5.33
CA GLY A 283 8.32 -0.22 -4.98
C GLY A 283 9.52 0.12 -5.89
N ILE A 284 9.29 0.48 -7.16
CA ILE A 284 10.35 0.90 -8.10
C ILE A 284 11.18 2.07 -7.54
N HIS A 285 10.52 2.98 -6.83
CA HIS A 285 11.14 4.20 -6.32
C HIS A 285 11.45 4.14 -4.82
N SER A 286 11.26 2.99 -4.17
CA SER A 286 11.59 2.82 -2.75
C SER A 286 13.09 3.05 -2.52
N ASN A 287 13.42 3.75 -1.43
CA ASN A 287 14.79 4.10 -1.04
C ASN A 287 15.59 4.89 -2.10
N LYS A 288 14.91 5.54 -3.05
CA LYS A 288 15.53 6.42 -4.03
C LYS A 288 15.27 7.88 -3.66
N LEU A 289 16.28 8.72 -3.82
CA LEU A 289 16.15 10.14 -3.78
C LEU A 289 15.81 10.63 -5.19
N LEU A 290 14.65 11.25 -5.35
CA LEU A 290 14.21 11.83 -6.62
C LEU A 290 14.45 13.33 -6.60
N SER A 291 15.01 13.87 -7.68
CA SER A 291 15.09 15.33 -7.86
C SER A 291 13.74 15.85 -8.36
N GLN A 292 13.40 17.08 -8.00
CA GLN A 292 12.19 17.75 -8.48
C GLN A 292 12.14 17.84 -10.02
N SER A 293 13.28 17.94 -10.67
CA SER A 293 13.37 17.99 -12.14
C SER A 293 13.00 16.66 -12.82
N GLN A 294 12.89 15.55 -12.07
CA GLN A 294 12.46 14.26 -12.59
C GLN A 294 10.93 14.08 -12.52
N LEU A 295 10.23 14.97 -11.84
CA LEU A 295 8.78 14.93 -11.68
C LEU A 295 8.06 15.75 -12.76
N PRO A 296 6.86 15.36 -13.15
CA PRO A 296 6.15 14.16 -12.73
C PRO A 296 6.69 12.87 -13.40
N ILE A 297 6.71 11.76 -12.67
CA ILE A 297 6.98 10.43 -13.23
C ILE A 297 5.64 9.73 -13.44
N LYS A 298 5.27 9.49 -14.69
CA LYS A 298 4.01 8.84 -15.06
C LYS A 298 4.27 7.43 -15.57
N MET A 299 3.58 6.45 -14.99
CA MET A 299 3.74 5.03 -15.30
C MET A 299 2.37 4.39 -15.57
N VAL A 300 2.32 3.46 -16.50
CA VAL A 300 1.18 2.57 -16.70
C VAL A 300 1.63 1.14 -16.49
N GLY A 301 1.14 0.51 -15.42
CA GLY A 301 1.50 -0.86 -15.05
C GLY A 301 0.44 -1.86 -15.47
N PHE A 302 0.87 -2.98 -16.06
CA PHE A 302 0.04 -4.16 -16.23
C PHE A 302 0.52 -5.27 -15.31
N GLY A 303 -0.43 -5.89 -14.59
CA GLY A 303 -0.19 -7.05 -13.73
C GLY A 303 -1.47 -7.81 -13.44
N ARG A 304 -1.32 -9.00 -12.86
CA ARG A 304 -2.44 -9.73 -12.28
C ARG A 304 -2.72 -9.21 -10.87
N ALA A 305 -4.00 -9.02 -10.56
CA ALA A 305 -4.44 -8.68 -9.22
C ALA A 305 -5.05 -9.92 -8.55
N PHE A 306 -4.62 -10.20 -7.32
CA PHE A 306 -5.08 -11.36 -6.55
C PHE A 306 -5.75 -10.90 -5.27
N ARG A 307 -7.03 -11.27 -5.08
CA ARG A 307 -7.81 -10.90 -3.91
C ARG A 307 -8.52 -12.11 -3.33
N ALA A 308 -8.39 -12.33 -2.05
CA ALA A 308 -9.04 -13.46 -1.37
C ALA A 308 -10.57 -13.33 -1.28
N GLU A 309 -11.12 -12.12 -1.51
CA GLU A 309 -12.56 -11.81 -1.54
C GLU A 309 -13.32 -12.40 -0.33
N ALA A 310 -12.66 -12.48 0.81
CA ALA A 310 -13.20 -13.06 2.01
C ALA A 310 -14.43 -12.27 2.50
N GLY A 311 -15.51 -12.96 2.80
CA GLY A 311 -16.76 -12.34 3.24
C GLY A 311 -17.69 -11.86 2.11
N ALA A 312 -17.30 -11.97 0.84
CA ALA A 312 -18.16 -11.62 -0.29
C ALA A 312 -19.39 -12.55 -0.38
N ARG A 313 -20.58 -11.97 -0.40
CA ARG A 313 -21.86 -12.72 -0.50
C ARG A 313 -22.84 -11.94 -1.39
N GLY A 314 -23.75 -12.67 -2.07
CA GLY A 314 -24.86 -12.08 -2.81
C GLY A 314 -24.71 -12.08 -4.33
N ALA A 315 -25.50 -11.24 -5.02
CA ALA A 315 -25.58 -11.19 -6.49
C ALA A 315 -24.25 -10.84 -7.17
N ASP A 316 -23.39 -10.09 -6.49
CA ASP A 316 -22.09 -9.65 -6.99
C ASP A 316 -21.04 -10.75 -7.09
N THR A 317 -21.36 -11.97 -6.60
CA THR A 317 -20.46 -13.13 -6.73
C THR A 317 -20.70 -13.93 -8.00
N LYS A 318 -21.69 -13.55 -8.82
CA LYS A 318 -22.05 -14.28 -10.05
C LYS A 318 -21.02 -14.07 -11.17
N GLY A 319 -20.54 -15.16 -11.75
CA GLY A 319 -19.69 -15.14 -12.95
C GLY A 319 -18.35 -14.46 -12.73
N LEU A 320 -18.04 -13.40 -13.50
CA LEU A 320 -16.79 -12.67 -13.45
C LEU A 320 -16.82 -11.40 -12.57
N TYR A 321 -17.94 -11.08 -11.93
CA TYR A 321 -18.02 -9.84 -11.16
C TYR A 321 -17.11 -9.81 -9.93
N ARG A 322 -16.91 -10.98 -9.30
CA ARG A 322 -16.06 -11.09 -8.12
C ARG A 322 -15.25 -12.39 -8.20
N VAL A 323 -13.98 -12.24 -8.49
CA VAL A 323 -13.05 -13.33 -8.77
C VAL A 323 -11.75 -13.15 -7.98
N HIS A 324 -11.04 -14.25 -7.73
CA HIS A 324 -9.78 -14.24 -6.99
C HIS A 324 -8.59 -13.71 -7.76
N GLN A 325 -8.65 -13.75 -9.10
CA GLN A 325 -7.60 -13.25 -9.99
C GLN A 325 -8.24 -12.52 -11.16
N PHE A 326 -7.68 -11.37 -11.54
CA PHE A 326 -8.08 -10.62 -12.74
C PHE A 326 -6.93 -9.76 -13.26
N SER A 327 -6.98 -9.40 -14.53
CA SER A 327 -6.03 -8.47 -15.14
C SER A 327 -6.36 -7.03 -14.76
N LYS A 328 -5.34 -6.24 -14.46
CA LYS A 328 -5.49 -4.82 -14.14
C LYS A 328 -4.42 -3.97 -14.80
N VAL A 329 -4.85 -2.92 -15.50
CA VAL A 329 -3.98 -1.85 -15.97
C VAL A 329 -4.10 -0.69 -15.02
N GLU A 330 -2.99 -0.24 -14.46
CA GLU A 330 -2.91 0.76 -13.40
C GLU A 330 -2.17 2.00 -13.89
N LEU A 331 -2.80 3.17 -13.83
CA LEU A 331 -2.13 4.44 -14.05
C LEU A 331 -1.60 4.96 -12.70
N PHE A 332 -0.32 5.27 -12.67
CA PHE A 332 0.41 5.65 -11.47
C PHE A 332 1.28 6.87 -11.74
N ALA A 333 1.28 7.84 -10.85
CA ALA A 333 2.12 9.02 -11.00
C ALA A 333 2.76 9.44 -9.68
N LEU A 334 4.01 9.90 -9.77
CA LEU A 334 4.72 10.62 -8.72
C LEU A 334 4.78 12.08 -9.14
N THR A 335 4.30 12.99 -8.28
CA THR A 335 4.17 14.40 -8.60
C THR A 335 4.67 15.27 -7.45
N THR A 336 4.90 16.55 -7.71
CA THR A 336 4.93 17.54 -6.64
C THR A 336 3.50 17.75 -6.09
N PRO A 337 3.34 18.24 -4.83
CA PRO A 337 2.02 18.54 -4.28
C PRO A 337 1.19 19.51 -5.16
N HIS A 338 1.86 20.47 -5.80
CA HIS A 338 1.19 21.47 -6.65
C HIS A 338 0.65 20.91 -7.97
N GLU A 339 1.21 19.82 -8.47
CA GLU A 339 0.81 19.19 -9.73
C GLU A 339 -0.19 18.03 -9.52
N SER A 340 -0.37 17.61 -8.27
CA SER A 340 -1.13 16.42 -7.90
C SER A 340 -2.55 16.44 -8.43
N GLU A 341 -3.26 17.56 -8.24
CA GLU A 341 -4.65 17.71 -8.66
C GLU A 341 -4.77 17.66 -10.20
N ALA A 342 -3.88 18.36 -10.91
CA ALA A 342 -3.87 18.38 -12.37
C ALA A 342 -3.59 16.99 -12.97
N ILE A 343 -2.64 16.24 -12.39
CA ILE A 343 -2.32 14.87 -12.84
C ILE A 343 -3.46 13.89 -12.49
N HIS A 344 -4.09 14.07 -11.34
CA HIS A 344 -5.27 13.27 -10.97
C HIS A 344 -6.41 13.47 -11.98
N GLU A 345 -6.67 14.71 -12.37
CA GLU A 345 -7.68 15.05 -13.37
C GLU A 345 -7.30 14.51 -14.77
N GLU A 346 -6.02 14.62 -15.17
CA GLU A 346 -5.53 14.02 -16.42
C GLU A 346 -5.81 12.51 -16.47
N ILE A 347 -5.52 11.78 -15.38
CA ILE A 347 -5.75 10.33 -15.30
C ILE A 347 -7.26 10.02 -15.36
N ARG A 348 -8.10 10.82 -14.70
CA ARG A 348 -9.55 10.68 -14.77
C ARG A 348 -10.06 10.84 -16.22
N LEU A 349 -9.62 11.87 -16.93
CA LEU A 349 -9.99 12.13 -18.32
C LEU A 349 -9.52 11.02 -19.26
N ILE A 350 -8.35 10.44 -19.04
CA ILE A 350 -7.85 9.29 -19.83
C ILE A 350 -8.78 8.07 -19.66
N GLN A 351 -9.27 7.81 -18.44
CA GLN A 351 -10.23 6.72 -18.23
C GLN A 351 -11.56 6.96 -18.95
N GLU A 352 -12.08 8.18 -18.89
CA GLU A 352 -13.29 8.56 -19.62
C GLU A 352 -13.11 8.35 -21.13
N GLU A 353 -12.01 8.84 -21.70
CA GLU A 353 -11.70 8.67 -23.13
C GLU A 353 -11.64 7.19 -23.54
N ILE A 354 -11.06 6.32 -22.69
CA ILE A 354 -11.04 4.88 -22.95
C ILE A 354 -12.45 4.31 -22.96
N PHE A 355 -13.31 4.65 -22.02
CA PHE A 355 -14.67 4.12 -21.95
C PHE A 355 -15.55 4.67 -23.07
N GLU A 356 -15.38 5.93 -23.44
CA GLU A 356 -16.09 6.55 -24.56
C GLU A 356 -15.73 5.88 -25.91
N GLU A 357 -14.44 5.63 -26.17
CA GLU A 357 -14.00 4.94 -27.39
C GLU A 357 -14.45 3.48 -27.43
N LEU A 358 -14.62 2.83 -26.28
CA LEU A 358 -15.20 1.49 -26.19
C LEU A 358 -16.73 1.47 -26.30
N GLY A 359 -17.36 2.64 -26.38
CA GLY A 359 -18.82 2.78 -26.46
C GLY A 359 -19.54 2.37 -25.17
N LEU A 360 -18.88 2.48 -24.02
CA LEU A 360 -19.46 2.12 -22.73
C LEU A 360 -20.21 3.28 -22.11
N CYS A 361 -21.38 2.98 -21.51
CA CYS A 361 -22.07 3.92 -20.65
C CYS A 361 -21.47 3.87 -19.25
N TYR A 362 -21.24 5.04 -18.66
CA TYR A 362 -20.69 5.14 -17.30
C TYR A 362 -21.22 6.37 -16.55
N ARG A 363 -21.06 6.34 -15.26
CA ARG A 363 -21.34 7.43 -14.35
C ARG A 363 -20.16 7.57 -13.37
#